data_e9d53d5ebca800a3991522dd44b438e3
#
_entry.id   e9d53d5ebca800a3991522dd44b438e3
#
_cell.length_a   1.000
_cell.length_b   1.000
_cell.length_c   1.000
_cell.angle_alpha   90.00
_cell.angle_beta   90.00
_cell.angle_gamma   90.00
#
_symmetry.space_group_name_H-M   'P 1'
#
loop_
_entity.id
_entity.type
_entity.pdbx_description
1 polymer ?
#
loop_
_entity_poly.entity_id
_entity_poly.type
_entity_poly.pdbx_seq_one_letter_code
_entity_poly.pdbx_strand_id
1 'polypeptide(L)'
;MAEPVRAYLEQIGRYALLRPEQEVELARLVQRAQQLEQQLQLSPTEQRELRRGRRARERMIQANLRLVVTVAKTYQGRGLDLMDLVQEGSL
;
A
#
# COMPACT_ATOMS: atom_id res chain seq x y z
N MET A 1 -0.50 10.64 -22.41
CA MET A 1 -0.93 9.62 -21.44
C MET A 1 -2.44 9.41 -21.57
N ALA A 2 -2.89 8.16 -21.58
CA ALA A 2 -4.31 7.86 -21.66
C ALA A 2 -5.06 8.37 -20.44
N GLU A 3 -6.32 8.78 -20.61
CA GLU A 3 -7.16 9.32 -19.54
C GLU A 3 -7.28 8.38 -18.32
N PRO A 4 -7.55 7.05 -18.49
CA PRO A 4 -7.60 6.14 -17.34
C PRO A 4 -6.28 6.06 -16.57
N VAL A 5 -5.16 6.11 -17.25
CA VAL A 5 -3.84 6.09 -16.59
C VAL A 5 -3.62 7.36 -15.79
N ARG A 6 -3.99 8.51 -16.34
CA ARG A 6 -3.87 9.80 -15.64
C ARG A 6 -4.72 9.79 -14.36
N ALA A 7 -5.97 9.34 -14.44
CA ALA A 7 -6.85 9.26 -13.28
C ALA A 7 -6.28 8.36 -12.19
N TYR A 8 -5.73 7.21 -12.59
CA TYR A 8 -5.09 6.26 -11.68
C TYR A 8 -3.90 6.89 -10.95
N LEU A 9 -3.02 7.57 -11.68
CA LEU A 9 -1.83 8.20 -11.11
C LEU A 9 -2.19 9.37 -10.19
N GLU A 10 -3.21 10.14 -10.53
CA GLU A 10 -3.69 11.22 -9.67
C GLU A 10 -4.23 10.68 -8.34
N GLN A 11 -4.97 9.59 -8.39
CA GLN A 11 -5.50 8.94 -7.19
C GLN A 11 -4.34 8.45 -6.30
N ILE A 12 -3.35 7.78 -6.86
CA ILE A 12 -2.18 7.28 -6.13
C ILE A 12 -1.41 8.44 -5.51
N GLY A 13 -1.27 9.56 -6.22
CA GLY A 13 -0.58 10.74 -5.72
C GLY A 13 -1.20 11.36 -4.47
N ARG A 14 -2.46 11.03 -4.16
CA ARG A 14 -3.15 11.50 -2.96
C ARG A 14 -2.85 10.66 -1.73
N TYR A 15 -2.28 9.46 -1.89
CA TYR A 15 -1.93 8.61 -0.75
C TYR A 15 -0.79 9.25 0.05
N ALA A 16 -0.91 9.21 1.37
CA ALA A 16 0.13 9.74 2.24
C ALA A 16 1.35 8.82 2.26
N LEU A 17 2.53 9.42 2.20
CA LEU A 17 3.77 8.69 2.47
C LEU A 17 3.88 8.43 3.97
N LEU A 18 4.58 7.36 4.33
CA LEU A 18 4.76 6.95 5.71
C LEU A 18 6.13 7.38 6.22
N ARG A 19 6.16 7.81 7.47
CA ARG A 19 7.41 7.99 8.21
C ARG A 19 7.85 6.63 8.78
N PRO A 20 9.16 6.45 9.08
CA PRO A 20 9.65 5.18 9.63
C PRO A 20 8.89 4.69 10.87
N GLU A 21 8.52 5.60 11.77
CA GLU A 21 7.78 5.27 12.99
C GLU A 21 6.39 4.73 12.66
N GLN A 22 5.76 5.29 11.64
CA GLN A 22 4.45 4.83 11.17
C GLN A 22 4.54 3.46 10.52
N GLU A 23 5.60 3.19 9.76
CA GLU A 23 5.83 1.88 9.15
C GLU A 23 5.96 0.79 10.21
N VAL A 24 6.71 1.05 11.28
CA VAL A 24 6.87 0.10 12.40
C VAL A 24 5.53 -0.18 13.06
N GLU A 25 4.75 0.86 13.34
CA GLU A 25 3.45 0.72 13.98
C GLU A 25 2.48 -0.08 13.10
N LEU A 26 2.39 0.27 11.83
CA LEU A 26 1.51 -0.43 10.89
C LEU A 26 1.94 -1.89 10.71
N ALA A 27 3.24 -2.15 10.62
CA ALA A 27 3.76 -3.51 10.50
C ALA A 27 3.37 -4.37 11.70
N ARG A 28 3.40 -3.79 12.92
CA ARG A 28 2.97 -4.49 14.13
C ARG A 28 1.51 -4.88 14.05
N LEU A 29 0.65 -3.97 13.59
CA LEU A 29 -0.78 -4.24 13.43
C LEU A 29 -1.03 -5.33 12.38
N VAL A 30 -0.28 -5.32 11.29
CA VAL A 30 -0.38 -6.34 10.24
C VAL A 30 0.03 -7.71 10.78
N GLN A 31 1.13 -7.79 11.51
CA GLN A 31 1.60 -9.05 12.09
C GLN A 31 0.57 -9.63 13.07
N ARG A 32 -0.02 -8.78 13.91
CA ARG A 32 -1.06 -9.21 14.83
C ARG A 32 -2.29 -9.74 14.08
N ALA A 33 -2.70 -9.06 13.02
CA ALA A 33 -3.81 -9.53 12.19
C ALA A 33 -3.52 -10.89 11.55
N GLN A 34 -2.30 -11.11 11.07
CA GLN A 34 -1.90 -12.40 10.50
C GLN A 34 -2.02 -13.54 11.52
N GLN A 35 -1.63 -13.28 12.77
CA GLN A 35 -1.79 -14.26 13.84
C GLN A 35 -3.26 -14.56 14.12
N LEU A 36 -4.11 -13.53 14.13
CA LEU A 36 -5.54 -13.67 14.40
C LEU A 36 -6.27 -14.41 13.28
N GLU A 37 -5.85 -14.23 12.04
CA GLU A 37 -6.46 -14.90 10.88
C GLU A 37 -6.34 -16.43 10.95
N GLN A 38 -5.43 -16.96 11.75
CA GLN A 38 -5.23 -18.40 11.92
C GLN A 38 -6.15 -18.99 12.99
N GLN A 39 -6.85 -18.16 13.75
CA GLN A 39 -7.74 -18.61 14.83
C GLN A 39 -9.14 -18.89 14.29
N LEU A 40 -9.77 -19.94 14.80
CA LEU A 40 -11.13 -20.32 14.39
C LEU A 40 -12.18 -19.38 14.96
N GLN A 41 -11.94 -18.86 16.17
CA GLN A 41 -12.87 -17.95 16.83
C GLN A 41 -12.08 -16.77 17.38
N LEU A 42 -12.69 -15.58 17.29
CA LEU A 42 -12.10 -14.35 17.78
C LEU A 42 -13.06 -13.66 18.74
N SER A 43 -12.51 -13.14 19.83
CA SER A 43 -13.25 -12.25 20.73
C SER A 43 -13.60 -10.95 20.02
N PRO A 44 -14.56 -10.15 20.55
CA PRO A 44 -14.84 -8.83 19.97
C PRO A 44 -13.61 -7.93 19.92
N THR A 45 -12.73 -7.97 20.92
CA THR A 45 -11.48 -7.21 20.91
C THR A 45 -10.55 -7.67 19.79
N GLU A 46 -10.40 -8.99 19.63
CA GLU A 46 -9.58 -9.56 18.57
C GLU A 46 -10.12 -9.25 17.19
N GLN A 47 -11.43 -9.22 17.01
CA GLN A 47 -12.06 -8.81 15.76
C GLN A 47 -11.71 -7.35 15.42
N ARG A 48 -11.68 -6.46 16.41
CA ARG A 48 -11.24 -5.07 16.20
C ARG A 48 -9.78 -4.97 15.82
N GLU A 49 -8.92 -5.76 16.48
CA GLU A 49 -7.51 -5.83 16.13
C GLU A 49 -7.29 -6.31 14.69
N LEU A 50 -8.06 -7.33 14.28
CA LEU A 50 -7.99 -7.85 12.92
C LEU A 50 -8.36 -6.78 11.89
N ARG A 51 -9.44 -6.04 12.14
CA ARG A 51 -9.85 -4.95 11.23
C ARG A 51 -8.80 -3.84 11.17
N ARG A 52 -8.20 -3.49 12.30
CA ARG A 52 -7.13 -2.48 12.35
C ARG A 52 -5.90 -2.94 11.55
N GLY A 53 -5.55 -4.22 11.67
CA GLY A 53 -4.44 -4.78 10.91
C GLY A 53 -4.69 -4.80 9.40
N ARG A 54 -5.92 -5.09 8.99
CA ARG A 54 -6.29 -5.05 7.57
C ARG A 54 -6.21 -3.64 7.01
N ARG A 55 -6.68 -2.65 7.76
CA ARG A 55 -6.57 -1.25 7.35
C ARG A 55 -5.10 -0.78 7.31
N ALA A 56 -4.29 -1.24 8.26
CA ALA A 56 -2.87 -0.94 8.29
C ALA A 56 -2.16 -1.49 7.05
N ARG A 57 -2.48 -2.73 6.66
CA ARG A 57 -1.93 -3.34 5.46
C ARG A 57 -2.28 -2.55 4.21
N GLU A 58 -3.53 -2.16 4.08
CA GLU A 58 -3.98 -1.35 2.95
C GLU A 58 -3.23 -0.02 2.87
N ARG A 59 -3.06 0.65 4.01
CA ARG A 59 -2.33 1.91 4.07
C ARG A 59 -0.86 1.75 3.67
N MET A 60 -0.22 0.66 4.07
CA MET A 60 1.17 0.37 3.66
C MET A 60 1.26 0.13 2.16
N ILE A 61 0.31 -0.61 1.59
CA ILE A 61 0.27 -0.85 0.15
C ILE A 61 0.11 0.47 -0.61
N GLN A 62 -0.79 1.34 -0.17
CA GLN A 62 -1.03 2.64 -0.81
C GLN A 62 0.23 3.53 -0.77
N ALA A 63 0.91 3.58 0.37
CA ALA A 63 2.12 4.37 0.52
C ALA A 63 3.25 3.85 -0.38
N ASN A 64 3.42 2.54 -0.46
CA ASN A 64 4.39 1.91 -1.34
C ASN A 64 4.06 2.17 -2.81
N LEU A 65 2.78 2.12 -3.16
CA LEU A 65 2.33 2.40 -4.52
C LEU A 65 2.67 3.83 -4.93
N ARG A 66 2.46 4.80 -4.04
CA ARG A 66 2.84 6.18 -4.29
C ARG A 66 4.35 6.33 -4.50
N LEU A 67 5.15 5.63 -3.70
CA LEU A 67 6.60 5.65 -3.83
C LEU A 67 7.04 5.10 -5.19
N VAL A 68 6.46 3.96 -5.59
CA VAL A 68 6.76 3.34 -6.89
C VAL A 68 6.44 4.27 -8.05
N VAL A 69 5.29 4.94 -8.01
CA VAL A 69 4.88 5.89 -9.05
C VAL A 69 5.86 7.07 -9.10
N THR A 70 6.28 7.59 -7.96
CA THR A 70 7.23 8.70 -7.89
C THR A 70 8.57 8.32 -8.54
N VAL A 71 9.06 7.11 -8.25
CA VAL A 71 10.29 6.59 -8.85
C VAL A 71 10.11 6.37 -10.35
N ALA A 72 8.99 5.76 -10.76
CA ALA A 72 8.72 5.46 -12.17
C ALA A 72 8.67 6.72 -13.02
N LYS A 73 8.13 7.82 -12.51
CA LYS A 73 8.10 9.10 -13.23
C LYS A 73 9.50 9.61 -13.58
N THR A 74 10.50 9.30 -12.75
CA THR A 74 11.89 9.67 -13.00
C THR A 74 12.43 9.01 -14.27
N TYR A 75 11.93 7.83 -14.61
CA TYR A 75 12.38 7.04 -15.75
C TYR A 75 11.46 7.15 -16.96
N GLN A 76 10.41 7.93 -16.88
CA GLN A 76 9.39 8.01 -17.93
C GLN A 76 9.95 8.44 -19.30
N GLY A 77 10.96 9.29 -19.33
CA GLY A 77 11.58 9.77 -20.56
C GLY A 77 12.58 8.81 -21.20
N ARG A 78 12.75 7.60 -20.67
CA ARG A 78 13.76 6.64 -21.11
C ARG A 78 13.21 5.50 -21.97
N GLY A 79 11.99 5.68 -22.51
CA GLY A 79 11.38 4.69 -23.39
C GLY A 79 10.69 3.53 -22.69
N LEU A 80 10.58 3.56 -21.36
CA LEU A 80 9.87 2.56 -20.58
C LEU A 80 8.43 2.98 -20.38
N ASP A 81 7.52 2.00 -20.42
CA ASP A 81 6.10 2.24 -20.13
C ASP A 81 5.91 2.46 -18.64
N LEU A 82 5.28 3.58 -18.27
CA LEU A 82 5.06 3.93 -16.86
C LEU A 82 4.21 2.89 -16.12
N MET A 83 3.19 2.35 -16.78
CA MET A 83 2.32 1.36 -16.15
C MET A 83 3.03 0.02 -15.93
N ASP A 84 3.92 -0.36 -16.84
CA ASP A 84 4.73 -1.56 -16.65
C ASP A 84 5.65 -1.41 -15.43
N LEU A 85 6.27 -0.24 -15.28
CA LEU A 85 7.10 0.04 -14.11
C LEU A 85 6.30 0.01 -12.80
N VAL A 86 5.10 0.59 -12.81
CA VAL A 86 4.22 0.60 -11.65
C VAL A 86 3.79 -0.84 -11.29
N GLN A 87 3.42 -1.64 -12.27
CA GLN A 87 3.00 -3.01 -12.05
C GLN A 87 4.14 -3.87 -11.48
N GLU A 88 5.34 -3.75 -12.01
CA GLU A 88 6.50 -4.46 -11.48
C GLU A 88 6.80 -4.07 -10.03
N GLY A 89 6.77 -2.78 -9.73
CA GLY A 89 7.07 -2.28 -8.40
C GLY A 89 5.97 -2.55 -7.38
N SER A 90 4.74 -2.82 -7.83
CA SER A 90 3.61 -3.07 -6.95
C SER A 90 3.46 -4.55 -6.56
N LEU A 91 4.13 -5.39 -7.28
CA LEU A 91 4.10 -6.84 -7.03
C LEU A 91 5.11 -7.25 -5.97
#